data_ae6aed9a5bdbd8d73a08090e7b5717f1
#
_entry.id   ae6aed9a5bdbd8d73a08090e7b5717f1
#
_cell.length_a   1.000
_cell.length_b   1.000
_cell.length_c   1.000
_cell.angle_alpha   90.00
_cell.angle_beta   90.00
_cell.angle_gamma   90.00
#
_symmetry.space_group_name_H-M   'P 1'
#
loop_
_entity.id
_entity.type
_entity.pdbx_description
1 polymer ?
#
loop_
_entity_poly.entity_id
_entity_poly.type
_entity_poly.pdbx_seq_one_letter_code
_entity_poly.pdbx_strand_id
1 'polypeptide(L)'
;MCDRNSQRKIYMLIAIMKKKILFLCTGNSCRSQMAEGWTKFLKKDEIDAYSAGIETHGLNPYAVKVMAEKGVDMSNHESTNVKDLLHIDFDYVITVCGHANENCPIFPGQAKIIHVGFDDPPKMAEKFENEGKKLDCYRKVRDEIKMFIENELDSLL
;
A
#
# COMPACT_ATOMS: atom_id res chain seq x y z
N MET A 1 -32.49 24.18 -0.67
CA MET A 1 -32.58 22.77 -0.23
C MET A 1 -31.71 21.89 -1.13
N CYS A 2 -30.68 21.27 -0.58
CA CYS A 2 -29.89 20.28 -1.31
C CYS A 2 -30.73 19.01 -1.52
N ASP A 3 -31.05 18.71 -2.77
CA ASP A 3 -31.77 17.50 -3.13
C ASP A 3 -30.93 16.26 -2.82
N ARG A 4 -31.45 15.33 -2.05
CA ARG A 4 -30.79 14.07 -1.69
C ARG A 4 -30.35 13.27 -2.92
N ASN A 5 -31.02 13.44 -4.04
CA ASN A 5 -30.68 12.79 -5.31
C ASN A 5 -29.44 13.41 -5.95
N SER A 6 -29.28 14.70 -5.88
CA SER A 6 -28.09 15.41 -6.35
C SER A 6 -26.87 15.08 -5.50
N GLN A 7 -27.04 14.98 -4.18
CA GLN A 7 -25.96 14.54 -3.30
C GLN A 7 -25.56 13.08 -3.55
N ARG A 8 -26.52 12.18 -3.73
CA ARG A 8 -26.22 10.79 -4.10
C ARG A 8 -25.47 10.69 -5.42
N LYS A 9 -25.85 11.48 -6.43
CA LYS A 9 -25.13 11.54 -7.72
C LYS A 9 -23.70 12.04 -7.55
N ILE A 10 -23.49 13.08 -6.71
CA ILE A 10 -22.16 13.61 -6.42
C ILE A 10 -21.29 12.57 -5.70
N TYR A 11 -21.82 11.89 -4.69
CA TYR A 11 -21.12 10.81 -4.00
C TYR A 11 -20.78 9.62 -4.92
N MET A 12 -21.69 9.26 -5.82
CA MET A 12 -21.43 8.23 -6.83
C MET A 12 -20.35 8.66 -7.84
N LEU A 13 -20.36 9.93 -8.28
CA LEU A 13 -19.34 10.49 -9.17
C LEU A 13 -17.96 10.55 -8.50
N ILE A 14 -17.91 10.94 -7.21
CA ILE A 14 -16.68 10.95 -6.43
C ILE A 14 -16.14 9.53 -6.27
N ALA A 15 -17.00 8.54 -5.97
CA ALA A 15 -16.60 7.13 -5.87
C ALA A 15 -16.12 6.55 -7.21
N ILE A 16 -16.71 6.97 -8.35
CA ILE A 16 -16.29 6.56 -9.69
C ILE A 16 -14.95 7.25 -10.08
N MET A 17 -14.64 8.41 -9.52
CA MET A 17 -13.43 9.19 -9.82
C MET A 17 -12.21 8.78 -8.97
N LYS A 18 -12.35 7.87 -8.00
CA LYS A 18 -11.22 7.37 -7.22
C LYS A 18 -10.25 6.61 -8.12
N LYS A 19 -8.98 6.94 -7.98
CA LYS A 19 -7.91 6.20 -8.64
C LYS A 19 -7.67 4.88 -7.92
N LYS A 20 -7.54 3.80 -8.67
CA LYS A 20 -7.20 2.47 -8.16
C LYS A 20 -5.69 2.28 -8.22
N ILE A 21 -5.07 2.13 -7.07
CA ILE A 21 -3.62 1.97 -6.95
C ILE A 21 -3.31 0.65 -6.25
N LEU A 22 -2.44 -0.13 -6.89
CA LEU A 22 -1.88 -1.34 -6.32
C LEU A 22 -0.45 -1.10 -5.85
N PHE A 23 -0.17 -1.36 -4.58
CA PHE A 23 1.19 -1.43 -4.05
C PHE A 23 1.67 -2.88 -4.11
N LEU A 24 2.79 -3.12 -4.77
CA LEU A 24 3.32 -4.45 -5.05
C LEU A 24 4.69 -4.64 -4.41
N CYS A 25 4.84 -5.68 -3.61
CA CYS A 25 6.13 -6.13 -3.07
C CYS A 25 6.30 -7.65 -3.25
N THR A 26 7.33 -8.24 -2.65
CA THR A 26 7.60 -9.67 -2.81
C THR A 26 6.54 -10.54 -2.17
N GLY A 27 6.35 -10.41 -0.86
CA GLY A 27 5.50 -11.34 -0.07
C GLY A 27 4.19 -10.76 0.42
N ASN A 28 3.89 -9.50 0.10
CA ASN A 28 2.73 -8.78 0.63
C ASN A 28 2.61 -8.90 2.16
N SER A 29 3.72 -8.72 2.83
CA SER A 29 3.88 -8.95 4.25
C SER A 29 4.09 -7.66 5.04
N CYS A 30 4.90 -6.74 4.52
CA CYS A 30 5.35 -5.55 5.24
C CYS A 30 5.17 -4.25 4.45
N ARG A 31 6.06 -3.93 3.52
CA ARG A 31 6.09 -2.61 2.84
C ARG A 31 4.82 -2.26 2.08
N SER A 32 4.33 -3.15 1.23
CA SER A 32 3.09 -2.92 0.48
C SER A 32 1.87 -2.85 1.39
N GLN A 33 1.84 -3.61 2.46
CA GLN A 33 0.78 -3.56 3.47
C GLN A 33 0.76 -2.20 4.20
N MET A 34 1.93 -1.70 4.59
CA MET A 34 2.03 -0.38 5.20
C MET A 34 1.62 0.74 4.24
N ALA A 35 2.00 0.63 2.96
CA ALA A 35 1.60 1.59 1.94
C ALA A 35 0.09 1.59 1.72
N GLU A 36 -0.55 0.43 1.62
CA GLU A 36 -2.01 0.31 1.56
C GLU A 36 -2.66 0.92 2.80
N GLY A 37 -2.17 0.58 3.99
CA GLY A 37 -2.70 1.08 5.25
C GLY A 37 -2.63 2.60 5.35
N TRP A 38 -1.50 3.20 5.04
CA TRP A 38 -1.35 4.66 5.02
C TRP A 38 -2.25 5.34 3.98
N THR A 39 -2.35 4.77 2.79
CA THR A 39 -3.17 5.35 1.72
C THR A 39 -4.65 5.33 2.09
N LYS A 40 -5.14 4.23 2.64
CA LYS A 40 -6.52 4.13 3.15
C LYS A 40 -6.78 5.09 4.32
N PHE A 41 -5.78 5.34 5.15
CA PHE A 41 -5.90 6.24 6.29
C PHE A 41 -5.87 7.72 5.87
N LEU A 42 -4.99 8.09 4.94
CA LEU A 42 -4.74 9.49 4.56
C LEU A 42 -5.51 9.95 3.32
N LYS A 43 -5.85 9.05 2.41
CA LYS A 43 -6.35 9.34 1.06
C LYS A 43 -7.61 8.56 0.68
N LYS A 44 -8.37 8.09 1.67
CA LYS A 44 -9.53 7.20 1.45
C LYS A 44 -10.59 7.75 0.49
N ASP A 45 -10.74 9.07 0.41
CA ASP A 45 -11.74 9.72 -0.44
C ASP A 45 -11.24 9.94 -1.88
N GLU A 46 -9.94 9.81 -2.11
CA GLU A 46 -9.29 10.07 -3.40
C GLU A 46 -8.77 8.81 -4.08
N ILE A 47 -8.35 7.81 -3.29
CA ILE A 47 -7.66 6.62 -3.77
C ILE A 47 -8.31 5.36 -3.21
N ASP A 48 -8.52 4.41 -4.10
CA ASP A 48 -8.90 3.04 -3.77
C ASP A 48 -7.63 2.21 -3.76
N ALA A 49 -7.10 1.94 -2.56
CA ALA A 49 -5.79 1.34 -2.39
C ALA A 49 -5.87 -0.18 -2.20
N TYR A 50 -4.96 -0.87 -2.88
CA TYR A 50 -4.77 -2.33 -2.81
C TYR A 50 -3.30 -2.64 -2.55
N SER A 51 -3.02 -3.81 -2.03
CA SER A 51 -1.67 -4.35 -2.00
C SER A 51 -1.64 -5.83 -2.37
N ALA A 52 -0.53 -6.26 -2.93
CA ALA A 52 -0.30 -7.66 -3.28
C ALA A 52 1.20 -7.98 -3.27
N GLY A 53 1.51 -9.26 -3.33
CA GLY A 53 2.86 -9.78 -3.49
C GLY A 53 2.99 -10.65 -4.73
N ILE A 54 4.21 -10.77 -5.21
CA ILE A 54 4.57 -11.80 -6.20
C ILE A 54 4.30 -13.19 -5.61
N GLU A 55 4.50 -13.31 -4.32
CA GLU A 55 4.19 -14.45 -3.46
C GLU A 55 3.35 -13.97 -2.27
N THR A 56 2.93 -14.88 -1.40
CA THR A 56 2.26 -14.55 -0.14
C THR A 56 3.05 -15.10 1.04
N HIS A 57 3.49 -14.22 1.94
CA HIS A 57 4.25 -14.61 3.14
C HIS A 57 3.48 -14.39 4.46
N GLY A 58 2.20 -14.03 4.37
CA GLY A 58 1.41 -13.64 5.54
C GLY A 58 1.73 -12.22 6.01
N LEU A 59 0.90 -11.71 6.88
CA LEU A 59 1.03 -10.35 7.41
C LEU A 59 2.12 -10.30 8.50
N ASN A 60 3.06 -9.38 8.37
CA ASN A 60 4.17 -9.24 9.32
C ASN A 60 3.67 -8.62 10.64
N PRO A 61 3.85 -9.30 11.79
CA PRO A 61 3.36 -8.81 13.09
C PRO A 61 4.00 -7.48 13.53
N TYR A 62 5.27 -7.26 13.20
CA TYR A 62 5.95 -6.00 13.51
C TYR A 62 5.36 -4.83 12.71
N ALA A 63 5.05 -5.06 11.43
CA ALA A 63 4.38 -4.06 10.60
C ALA A 63 3.02 -3.68 11.19
N VAL A 64 2.21 -4.66 11.58
CA VAL A 64 0.91 -4.43 12.24
C VAL A 64 1.09 -3.58 13.50
N LYS A 65 2.06 -3.94 14.34
CA LYS A 65 2.34 -3.26 15.60
C LYS A 65 2.73 -1.80 15.41
N VAL A 66 3.69 -1.51 14.53
CA VAL A 66 4.16 -0.13 14.34
C VAL A 66 3.12 0.74 13.62
N MET A 67 2.29 0.18 12.76
CA MET A 67 1.17 0.91 12.16
C MET A 67 0.11 1.25 13.21
N ALA A 68 -0.21 0.33 14.11
CA ALA A 68 -1.14 0.56 15.21
C ALA A 68 -0.68 1.69 16.14
N GLU A 69 0.62 1.87 16.34
CA GLU A 69 1.19 2.99 17.10
C GLU A 69 0.77 4.36 16.53
N LYS A 70 0.46 4.43 15.25
CA LYS A 70 0.02 5.64 14.53
C LYS A 70 -1.47 5.67 14.25
N GLY A 71 -2.24 4.78 14.85
CA GLY A 71 -3.69 4.71 14.70
C GLY A 71 -4.15 4.04 13.39
N VAL A 72 -3.26 3.37 12.68
CA VAL A 72 -3.60 2.63 11.46
C VAL A 72 -3.78 1.16 11.80
N ASP A 73 -5.02 0.68 11.76
CA ASP A 73 -5.38 -0.69 12.05
C ASP A 73 -5.22 -1.57 10.80
N MET A 74 -4.28 -2.49 10.83
CA MET A 74 -4.04 -3.47 9.77
C MET A 74 -4.48 -4.90 10.17
N SER A 75 -5.16 -5.07 11.30
CA SER A 75 -5.51 -6.40 11.83
C SER A 75 -6.38 -7.23 10.89
N ASN A 76 -7.16 -6.58 10.02
CA ASN A 76 -8.02 -7.23 9.03
C ASN A 76 -7.37 -7.34 7.63
N HIS A 77 -6.12 -6.92 7.48
CA HIS A 77 -5.40 -7.07 6.22
C HIS A 77 -5.01 -8.53 6.01
N GLU A 78 -4.97 -8.94 4.75
CA GLU A 78 -4.54 -10.27 4.34
C GLU A 78 -3.46 -10.16 3.27
N SER A 79 -2.55 -11.14 3.27
CA SER A 79 -1.53 -11.26 2.24
C SER A 79 -2.16 -11.83 0.97
N THR A 80 -2.06 -11.10 -0.14
CA THR A 80 -2.71 -11.41 -1.41
C THR A 80 -1.68 -11.61 -2.52
N ASN A 81 -1.86 -12.67 -3.32
CA ASN A 81 -1.04 -12.86 -4.51
C ASN A 81 -1.54 -11.95 -5.64
N VAL A 82 -0.63 -11.29 -6.33
CA VAL A 82 -0.95 -10.36 -7.42
C VAL A 82 -1.77 -11.01 -8.54
N LYS A 83 -1.61 -12.31 -8.77
CA LYS A 83 -2.38 -13.06 -9.77
C LYS A 83 -3.89 -13.02 -9.51
N ASP A 84 -4.28 -12.93 -8.24
CA ASP A 84 -5.68 -12.89 -7.85
C ASP A 84 -6.31 -11.50 -8.09
N LEU A 85 -5.51 -10.49 -8.38
CA LEU A 85 -5.96 -9.11 -8.63
C LEU A 85 -5.82 -8.65 -10.09
N LEU A 86 -5.38 -9.51 -11.01
CA LEU A 86 -5.19 -9.14 -12.41
C LEU A 86 -6.50 -8.77 -13.14
N HIS A 87 -7.65 -9.15 -12.60
CA HIS A 87 -8.96 -8.78 -13.13
C HIS A 87 -9.38 -7.34 -12.77
N ILE A 88 -8.68 -6.70 -11.85
CA ILE A 88 -8.94 -5.31 -11.46
C ILE A 88 -8.22 -4.37 -12.42
N ASP A 89 -8.93 -3.37 -12.91
CA ASP A 89 -8.38 -2.35 -13.80
C ASP A 89 -7.72 -1.24 -12.95
N PHE A 90 -6.44 -1.42 -12.63
CA PHE A 90 -5.67 -0.44 -11.88
C PHE A 90 -5.27 0.75 -12.75
N ASP A 91 -5.33 1.94 -12.20
CA ASP A 91 -4.76 3.14 -12.82
C ASP A 91 -3.23 3.16 -12.66
N TYR A 92 -2.76 2.74 -11.49
CA TYR A 92 -1.33 2.70 -11.16
C TYR A 92 -0.97 1.41 -10.41
N VAL A 93 0.21 0.91 -10.72
CA VAL A 93 0.87 -0.16 -9.96
C VAL A 93 2.20 0.40 -9.47
N ILE A 94 2.35 0.50 -8.17
CA ILE A 94 3.56 1.02 -7.53
C ILE A 94 4.32 -0.15 -6.90
N THR A 95 5.46 -0.51 -7.49
CA THR A 95 6.35 -1.51 -6.91
C THR A 95 7.21 -0.86 -5.82
N VAL A 96 7.25 -1.48 -4.64
CA VAL A 96 7.92 -0.91 -3.46
C VAL A 96 9.19 -1.65 -3.07
N CYS A 97 9.57 -2.68 -3.83
CA CYS A 97 10.86 -3.36 -3.71
C CYS A 97 11.41 -3.74 -5.09
N GLY A 98 12.73 -3.93 -5.18
CA GLY A 98 13.40 -4.26 -6.45
C GLY A 98 12.92 -5.58 -7.06
N HIS A 99 12.74 -6.62 -6.26
CA HIS A 99 12.24 -7.93 -6.71
C HIS A 99 10.85 -7.83 -7.37
N ALA A 100 9.93 -7.08 -6.77
CA ALA A 100 8.61 -6.85 -7.34
C ALA A 100 8.68 -6.04 -8.63
N ASN A 101 9.61 -5.08 -8.73
CA ASN A 101 9.82 -4.31 -9.94
C ASN A 101 10.33 -5.18 -11.10
N GLU A 102 11.28 -6.06 -10.82
CA GLU A 102 11.86 -6.99 -11.82
C GLU A 102 10.89 -8.08 -12.27
N ASN A 103 10.00 -8.52 -11.38
CA ASN A 103 9.06 -9.63 -11.58
C ASN A 103 7.60 -9.18 -11.70
N CYS A 104 7.38 -7.90 -11.98
CA CYS A 104 6.04 -7.35 -12.13
C CYS A 104 5.32 -8.03 -13.29
N PRO A 105 4.12 -8.60 -13.08
CA PRO A 105 3.37 -9.22 -14.17
C PRO A 105 2.86 -8.16 -15.16
N ILE A 106 2.45 -8.61 -16.34
CA ILE A 106 1.76 -7.77 -17.29
C ILE A 106 0.31 -7.61 -16.81
N PHE A 107 -0.09 -6.37 -16.53
CA PHE A 107 -1.46 -6.05 -16.16
C PHE A 107 -2.30 -5.84 -17.41
N PRO A 108 -3.50 -6.46 -17.51
CA PRO A 108 -4.46 -6.10 -18.56
C PRO A 108 -4.91 -4.65 -18.36
N GLY A 109 -5.16 -3.94 -19.46
CA GLY A 109 -5.52 -2.52 -19.43
C GLY A 109 -4.32 -1.59 -19.55
N GLN A 110 -4.46 -0.38 -19.01
CA GLN A 110 -3.49 0.71 -19.16
C GLN A 110 -2.86 1.15 -17.82
N ALA A 111 -2.66 0.23 -16.90
CA ALA A 111 -2.00 0.54 -15.64
C ALA A 111 -0.60 1.12 -15.85
N LYS A 112 -0.34 2.25 -15.22
CA LYS A 112 0.99 2.85 -15.23
C LYS A 112 1.83 2.24 -14.12
N ILE A 113 2.97 1.66 -14.47
CA ILE A 113 3.88 1.02 -13.51
C ILE A 113 4.92 2.04 -13.06
N ILE A 114 5.02 2.24 -11.75
CA ILE A 114 5.98 3.16 -11.13
C ILE A 114 6.76 2.39 -10.06
N HIS A 115 8.08 2.56 -10.03
CA HIS A 115 8.91 1.99 -8.96
C HIS A 115 9.28 3.05 -7.92
N VAL A 116 8.93 2.78 -6.65
CA VAL A 116 9.33 3.59 -5.50
C VAL A 116 9.86 2.63 -4.43
N GLY A 117 11.17 2.43 -4.38
CA GLY A 117 11.80 1.48 -3.49
C GLY A 117 11.91 1.99 -2.06
N PHE A 118 11.67 1.08 -1.10
CA PHE A 118 11.91 1.30 0.33
C PHE A 118 12.79 0.16 0.86
N ASP A 119 13.59 0.45 1.88
CA ASP A 119 14.38 -0.55 2.57
C ASP A 119 13.49 -1.64 3.17
N ASP A 120 14.03 -2.83 3.29
CA ASP A 120 13.31 -4.01 3.80
C ASP A 120 13.44 -4.13 5.32
N PRO A 121 12.40 -3.81 6.10
CA PRO A 121 12.50 -3.82 7.56
C PRO A 121 12.89 -5.18 8.15
N PRO A 122 12.35 -6.33 7.71
CA PRO A 122 12.81 -7.63 8.21
C PRO A 122 14.31 -7.85 8.04
N LYS A 123 14.85 -7.50 6.87
CA LYS A 123 16.28 -7.62 6.59
C LYS A 123 17.12 -6.67 7.44
N MET A 124 16.67 -5.43 7.61
CA MET A 124 17.32 -4.46 8.50
C MET A 124 17.37 -4.95 9.95
N ALA A 125 16.30 -5.61 10.39
CA ALA A 125 16.15 -6.08 11.77
C ALA A 125 17.00 -7.31 12.10
N GLU A 126 17.44 -8.07 11.10
CA GLU A 126 18.26 -9.30 11.29
C GLU A 126 19.54 -9.07 12.10
N LYS A 127 20.16 -7.91 11.98
CA LYS A 127 21.40 -7.55 12.69
C LYS A 127 21.20 -7.21 14.16
N PHE A 128 19.97 -7.10 14.64
CA PHE A 128 19.66 -6.73 16.01
C PHE A 128 19.02 -7.90 16.76
N GLU A 129 19.42 -8.10 18.02
CA GLU A 129 18.76 -9.03 18.94
C GLU A 129 17.70 -8.31 19.80
N ASN A 130 17.91 -7.02 20.06
CA ASN A 130 17.02 -6.19 20.85
C ASN A 130 15.71 -5.89 20.11
N GLU A 131 14.57 -6.23 20.73
CA GLU A 131 13.23 -6.01 20.16
C GLU A 131 12.95 -4.54 19.83
N GLY A 132 13.34 -3.62 20.68
CA GLY A 132 13.18 -2.18 20.44
C GLY A 132 13.90 -1.72 19.19
N LYS A 133 15.12 -2.19 18.97
CA LYS A 133 15.91 -1.87 17.77
C LYS A 133 15.34 -2.51 16.51
N LYS A 134 14.80 -3.72 16.61
CA LYS A 134 14.06 -4.34 15.50
C LYS A 134 12.85 -3.50 15.13
N LEU A 135 12.03 -3.13 16.10
CA LEU A 135 10.86 -2.28 15.89
C LEU A 135 11.24 -0.91 15.27
N ASP A 136 12.38 -0.34 15.65
CA ASP A 136 12.84 0.93 15.08
C ASP A 136 13.13 0.83 13.57
N CYS A 137 13.57 -0.32 13.08
CA CYS A 137 13.70 -0.56 11.65
C CYS A 137 12.35 -0.45 10.92
N TYR A 138 11.31 -1.03 11.49
CA TYR A 138 9.94 -0.94 10.95
C TYR A 138 9.36 0.47 11.07
N ARG A 139 9.59 1.15 12.19
CA ARG A 139 9.15 2.53 12.40
C ARG A 139 9.77 3.48 11.38
N LYS A 140 11.06 3.31 11.10
CA LYS A 140 11.77 4.13 10.09
C LYS A 140 11.11 4.00 8.71
N VAL A 141 10.92 2.79 8.22
CA VAL A 141 10.32 2.55 6.90
C VAL A 141 8.84 2.93 6.89
N ARG A 142 8.09 2.66 7.96
CA ARG A 142 6.72 3.14 8.13
C ARG A 142 6.62 4.66 7.91
N ASP A 143 7.52 5.42 8.53
CA ASP A 143 7.50 6.89 8.46
C ASP A 143 7.96 7.40 7.08
N GLU A 144 8.89 6.72 6.43
CA GLU A 144 9.30 7.02 5.06
C GLU A 144 8.16 6.78 4.06
N ILE A 145 7.42 5.69 4.21
CA ILE A 145 6.24 5.39 3.39
C ILE A 145 5.15 6.45 3.62
N LYS A 146 4.91 6.83 4.87
CA LYS A 146 3.96 7.90 5.19
C LYS A 146 4.31 9.20 4.48
N MET A 147 5.57 9.63 4.56
CA MET A 147 6.05 10.84 3.89
C MET A 147 5.85 10.79 2.38
N PHE A 148 6.11 9.63 1.77
CA PHE A 148 5.86 9.42 0.36
C PHE A 148 4.37 9.61 0.01
N ILE A 149 3.47 8.96 0.77
CA ILE A 149 2.03 9.06 0.54
C ILE A 149 1.53 10.51 0.71
N GLU A 150 2.00 11.21 1.73
CA GLU A 150 1.57 12.59 2.02
C GLU A 150 2.09 13.61 1.01
N ASN A 151 3.34 13.49 0.57
CA ASN A 151 4.04 14.57 -0.10
C ASN A 151 4.39 14.31 -1.56
N GLU A 152 4.53 13.05 -1.97
CA GLU A 152 5.04 12.71 -3.28
C GLU A 152 4.02 11.96 -4.17
N LEU A 153 3.11 11.21 -3.57
CA LEU A 153 2.18 10.36 -4.32
C LEU A 153 1.37 11.16 -5.33
N ASP A 154 0.77 12.27 -4.91
CA ASP A 154 -0.09 13.09 -5.78
C ASP A 154 0.64 13.61 -7.02
N SER A 155 1.94 13.88 -6.93
CA SER A 155 2.75 14.34 -8.06
C SER A 155 3.00 13.26 -9.12
N LEU A 156 2.82 11.97 -8.77
CA LEU A 156 2.97 10.83 -9.67
C LEU A 156 1.67 10.47 -10.39
N LEU A 157 0.55 10.92 -9.87
CA LEU A 157 -0.77 10.65 -10.39
C LEU A 157 -1.20 11.74 -11.37
#